data_dbc4e34aa192f2f036b0e7ac24e235e6
#
_entry.id   dbc4e34aa192f2f036b0e7ac24e235e6
#
_cell.length_a   1.000
_cell.length_b   1.000
_cell.length_c   1.000
_cell.angle_alpha   90.00
_cell.angle_beta   90.00
_cell.angle_gamma   90.00
#
_symmetry.space_group_name_H-M   'P 1'
#
loop_
_entity.id
_entity.type
_entity.pdbx_description
1 polymer ?
#
loop_
_entity_poly.entity_id
_entity_poly.type
_entity_poly.pdbx_seq_one_letter_code
_entity_poly.pdbx_strand_id
1 'polypeptide(L)'
;MEINKYLRQSKYSQTLLINQASLTRAENNQTVYKFGFGQSPFPVPTEITKALANAAHRKEYMSVQGHLPLREAIVNFHQQQENKHWHSDNIIVGSGSKILLFCVMAAFEQAEVLLPAPSWVSYAPQGKLAGHKVTWLTTSFNEKWQLTAPQLDEYCQNRTTPEIPLILVFNYPSNPTGQTYSAKQLSALAVVMKKHNIIVIADEIYSLLTFTNDYSTLEQFYPEGCIVSSGLSKWCGAGGWRLGFMHIPPQLNHLLNTVVGVASETYSCAPAPIQIAATTAYERLDVANSFLTAQRKLLNEISLHCTTQLQNVGVMVHPAQGGFYLFPEFSAFSEKLTKHGINTSEQFTLAVMEETGVALLPGSAFGMEESSLTARLAFVDFDGEQVFDEQINEYNFEKVKDGITQLCVWLAKL
;
A
#
# COMPACT_ATOMS: atom_id res chain seq x y z
N MET A 1 -12.84 19.89 28.58
CA MET A 1 -12.68 19.82 27.11
C MET A 1 -12.61 18.35 26.70
N GLU A 2 -13.57 17.87 25.91
CA GLU A 2 -13.56 16.51 25.40
C GLU A 2 -12.93 16.48 24.02
N ILE A 3 -11.76 15.86 23.89
CA ILE A 3 -11.13 15.58 22.59
C ILE A 3 -11.70 14.28 22.02
N ASN A 4 -11.59 14.09 20.70
CA ASN A 4 -12.11 12.91 20.01
C ASN A 4 -11.63 11.63 20.70
N LYS A 5 -12.59 10.84 21.21
CA LYS A 5 -12.33 9.61 21.97
C LYS A 5 -11.53 8.56 21.19
N TYR A 6 -11.68 8.53 19.86
CA TYR A 6 -10.96 7.59 18.99
C TYR A 6 -9.47 7.94 18.85
N LEU A 7 -9.09 9.21 19.11
CA LEU A 7 -7.70 9.68 19.06
C LEU A 7 -7.01 9.64 20.43
N ARG A 8 -7.77 9.64 21.54
CA ARG A 8 -7.21 9.57 22.89
C ARG A 8 -6.39 8.31 23.16
N GLN A 9 -6.70 7.22 22.44
CA GLN A 9 -6.06 5.92 22.59
C GLN A 9 -5.04 5.62 21.50
N SER A 10 -4.75 6.57 20.60
CA SER A 10 -3.69 6.36 19.61
C SER A 10 -2.34 6.31 20.35
N LYS A 11 -1.89 5.10 20.67
CA LYS A 11 -0.48 4.86 20.99
C LYS A 11 0.35 5.48 19.88
N TYR A 12 1.54 5.98 20.19
CA TYR A 12 2.50 6.36 19.16
C TYR A 12 2.56 5.24 18.12
N SER A 13 2.46 5.61 16.84
CA SER A 13 2.50 4.64 15.76
C SER A 13 3.76 3.79 15.93
N GLN A 14 3.66 2.46 15.87
CA GLN A 14 4.82 1.54 15.91
C GLN A 14 5.89 1.93 14.90
N THR A 15 5.46 2.48 13.75
CA THR A 15 6.35 3.08 12.75
C THR A 15 7.22 4.19 13.35
N LEU A 16 6.69 5.03 14.24
CA LEU A 16 7.45 6.09 14.89
C LEU A 16 8.45 5.53 15.91
N LEU A 17 8.09 4.50 16.67
CA LEU A 17 8.98 3.85 17.64
C LEU A 17 10.19 3.19 16.93
N ILE A 18 9.92 2.41 15.89
CA ILE A 18 10.98 1.78 15.08
C ILE A 18 11.85 2.85 14.40
N ASN A 19 11.26 3.94 13.92
CA ASN A 19 12.03 5.04 13.36
C ASN A 19 12.93 5.71 14.40
N GLN A 20 12.42 5.96 15.60
CA GLN A 20 13.20 6.55 16.69
C GLN A 20 14.37 5.64 17.09
N ALA A 21 14.12 4.32 17.25
CA ALA A 21 15.17 3.35 17.52
C ALA A 21 16.24 3.32 16.40
N SER A 22 15.79 3.40 15.14
CA SER A 22 16.67 3.47 13.96
C SER A 22 17.57 4.73 14.00
N LEU A 23 17.00 5.89 14.34
CA LEU A 23 17.75 7.15 14.47
C LEU A 23 18.77 7.06 15.59
N THR A 24 18.38 6.57 16.77
CA THR A 24 19.29 6.42 17.93
C THR A 24 20.48 5.51 17.59
N ARG A 25 20.27 4.39 16.88
CA ARG A 25 21.37 3.55 16.41
C ARG A 25 22.29 4.28 15.43
N ALA A 26 21.71 5.01 14.47
CA ALA A 26 22.48 5.76 13.48
C ALA A 26 23.33 6.87 14.15
N GLU A 27 22.80 7.58 15.14
CA GLU A 27 23.53 8.57 15.95
C GLU A 27 24.70 7.95 16.72
N ASN A 28 24.59 6.68 17.12
CA ASN A 28 25.65 5.91 17.75
C ASN A 28 26.62 5.23 16.76
N ASN A 29 26.57 5.58 15.46
CA ASN A 29 27.40 4.99 14.40
C ASN A 29 27.18 3.46 14.24
N GLN A 30 26.01 2.94 14.62
CA GLN A 30 25.65 1.55 14.44
C GLN A 30 24.88 1.36 13.13
N THR A 31 25.12 0.26 12.43
CA THR A 31 24.44 -0.05 11.18
C THR A 31 22.93 -0.22 11.39
N VAL A 32 22.13 0.34 10.48
CA VAL A 32 20.68 0.19 10.41
C VAL A 32 20.29 -0.27 9.02
N TYR A 33 19.50 -1.33 8.94
CA TYR A 33 18.87 -1.85 7.73
C TYR A 33 17.39 -1.42 7.71
N LYS A 34 17.03 -0.53 6.77
CA LYS A 34 15.76 0.22 6.79
C LYS A 34 14.62 -0.55 6.15
N PHE A 35 14.21 -1.68 6.71
CA PHE A 35 13.10 -2.49 6.20
C PHE A 35 11.73 -2.13 6.82
N GLY A 36 11.68 -1.11 7.69
CA GLY A 36 10.45 -0.61 8.31
C GLY A 36 9.66 0.38 7.45
N PHE A 37 10.30 1.07 6.49
CA PHE A 37 9.66 2.10 5.68
C PHE A 37 9.38 1.62 4.25
N GLY A 38 8.11 1.78 3.80
CA GLY A 38 7.69 1.46 2.45
C GLY A 38 7.73 2.67 1.51
N GLN A 39 8.87 3.33 1.41
CA GLN A 39 9.11 4.37 0.42
C GLN A 39 9.76 3.76 -0.81
N SER A 40 9.32 4.17 -2.02
CA SER A 40 9.99 3.79 -3.27
C SER A 40 11.47 4.21 -3.22
N PRO A 41 12.42 3.30 -3.48
CA PRO A 41 13.84 3.64 -3.52
C PRO A 41 14.25 4.31 -4.84
N PHE A 42 13.36 4.28 -5.84
CA PHE A 42 13.62 4.77 -7.17
C PHE A 42 13.47 6.28 -7.24
N PRO A 43 14.37 6.99 -7.96
CA PRO A 43 14.24 8.41 -8.21
C PRO A 43 13.06 8.70 -9.15
N VAL A 44 12.61 9.95 -9.15
CA VAL A 44 11.63 10.41 -10.15
C VAL A 44 12.35 10.57 -11.50
N PRO A 45 11.79 10.06 -12.62
CA PRO A 45 12.41 10.23 -13.93
C PRO A 45 12.72 11.69 -14.29
N THR A 46 13.86 11.92 -14.94
CA THR A 46 14.40 13.27 -15.23
C THR A 46 13.43 14.13 -16.02
N GLU A 47 12.70 13.57 -16.98
CA GLU A 47 11.71 14.29 -17.79
C GLU A 47 10.58 14.85 -16.91
N ILE A 48 10.18 14.11 -15.90
CA ILE A 48 9.09 14.47 -14.99
C ILE A 48 9.58 15.53 -13.99
N THR A 49 10.82 15.43 -13.49
CA THR A 49 11.40 16.47 -12.63
C THR A 49 11.61 17.78 -13.38
N LYS A 50 12.01 17.75 -14.67
CA LYS A 50 12.08 18.93 -15.53
C LYS A 50 10.70 19.57 -15.74
N ALA A 51 9.64 18.76 -15.94
CA ALA A 51 8.29 19.26 -16.05
C ALA A 51 7.85 19.99 -14.78
N LEU A 52 8.20 19.46 -13.59
CA LEU A 52 7.94 20.14 -12.32
C LEU A 52 8.69 21.47 -12.21
N ALA A 53 9.97 21.49 -12.53
CA ALA A 53 10.77 22.72 -12.52
C ALA A 53 10.17 23.82 -13.43
N ASN A 54 9.72 23.42 -14.62
CA ASN A 54 9.07 24.31 -15.57
C ASN A 54 7.70 24.80 -15.08
N ALA A 55 6.99 24.02 -14.28
CA ALA A 55 5.69 24.36 -13.73
C ALA A 55 5.75 25.07 -12.37
N ALA A 56 6.92 25.25 -11.76
CA ALA A 56 7.08 25.80 -10.42
C ALA A 56 6.47 27.22 -10.25
N HIS A 57 6.34 27.98 -11.33
CA HIS A 57 5.72 29.31 -11.34
C HIS A 57 4.18 29.29 -11.27
N ARG A 58 3.53 28.14 -11.46
CA ARG A 58 2.06 28.00 -11.44
C ARG A 58 1.54 28.18 -10.01
N LYS A 59 0.66 29.14 -9.80
CA LYS A 59 0.22 29.60 -8.48
C LYS A 59 -1.29 29.58 -8.28
N GLU A 60 -2.03 29.31 -9.33
CA GLU A 60 -3.49 29.34 -9.33
C GLU A 60 -4.09 28.14 -8.59
N TYR A 61 -5.26 28.34 -7.98
CA TYR A 61 -6.10 27.26 -7.54
C TYR A 61 -6.66 26.51 -8.75
N MET A 62 -6.50 25.19 -8.75
CA MET A 62 -7.06 24.29 -9.75
C MET A 62 -8.49 23.88 -9.40
N SER A 63 -9.19 23.24 -10.32
CA SER A 63 -10.47 22.57 -10.01
C SER A 63 -10.28 21.60 -8.85
N VAL A 64 -11.27 21.53 -7.94
CA VAL A 64 -11.29 20.57 -6.81
C VAL A 64 -11.15 19.14 -7.31
N GLN A 65 -11.84 18.82 -8.41
CA GLN A 65 -11.76 17.49 -9.03
C GLN A 65 -10.40 17.21 -9.68
N GLY A 66 -9.60 18.23 -9.94
CA GLY A 66 -8.30 18.15 -10.57
C GLY A 66 -8.27 18.72 -12.00
N HIS A 67 -7.06 19.01 -12.47
CA HIS A 67 -6.79 19.56 -13.80
C HIS A 67 -7.28 18.63 -14.90
N LEU A 68 -8.13 19.11 -15.81
CA LEU A 68 -8.73 18.26 -16.85
C LEU A 68 -7.69 17.54 -17.72
N PRO A 69 -6.64 18.18 -18.25
CA PRO A 69 -5.60 17.48 -18.99
C PRO A 69 -4.94 16.34 -18.20
N LEU A 70 -4.73 16.49 -16.89
CA LEU A 70 -4.22 15.43 -16.05
C LEU A 70 -5.20 14.25 -15.95
N ARG A 71 -6.49 14.55 -15.78
CA ARG A 71 -7.52 13.49 -15.69
C ARG A 71 -7.63 12.70 -17.00
N GLU A 72 -7.52 13.39 -18.15
CA GLU A 72 -7.48 12.77 -19.48
C GLU A 72 -6.20 11.94 -19.68
N ALA A 73 -5.04 12.45 -19.26
CA ALA A 73 -3.78 11.71 -19.32
C ALA A 73 -3.82 10.44 -18.46
N ILE A 74 -4.41 10.50 -17.25
CA ILE A 74 -4.62 9.32 -16.38
C ILE A 74 -5.47 8.27 -17.09
N VAL A 75 -6.60 8.68 -17.69
CA VAL A 75 -7.49 7.76 -18.43
C VAL A 75 -6.74 7.07 -19.56
N ASN A 76 -6.06 7.84 -20.41
CA ASN A 76 -5.33 7.31 -21.56
C ASN A 76 -4.19 6.36 -21.13
N PHE A 77 -3.47 6.70 -20.07
CA PHE A 77 -2.39 5.88 -19.53
C PHE A 77 -2.92 4.52 -19.04
N HIS A 78 -3.94 4.51 -18.20
CA HIS A 78 -4.48 3.28 -17.64
C HIS A 78 -5.25 2.44 -18.66
N GLN A 79 -5.81 3.06 -19.71
CA GLN A 79 -6.35 2.32 -20.85
C GLN A 79 -5.24 1.54 -21.56
N GLN A 80 -4.07 2.15 -21.80
CA GLN A 80 -2.97 1.50 -22.50
C GLN A 80 -2.20 0.49 -21.63
N GLN A 81 -2.04 0.78 -20.33
CA GLN A 81 -1.27 -0.07 -19.41
C GLN A 81 -2.07 -1.24 -18.85
N GLU A 82 -3.36 -1.05 -18.59
CA GLU A 82 -4.18 -1.98 -17.81
C GLU A 82 -5.54 -2.26 -18.47
N ASN A 83 -5.77 -1.78 -19.71
CA ASN A 83 -7.03 -1.92 -20.45
C ASN A 83 -8.27 -1.43 -19.68
N LYS A 84 -8.12 -0.34 -18.91
CA LYS A 84 -9.21 0.30 -18.17
C LYS A 84 -9.98 1.27 -19.06
N HIS A 85 -11.32 1.25 -18.99
CA HIS A 85 -12.19 2.07 -19.82
C HIS A 85 -12.90 3.13 -18.96
N TRP A 86 -12.12 4.13 -18.55
CA TRP A 86 -12.59 5.22 -17.71
C TRP A 86 -13.00 6.45 -18.52
N HIS A 87 -13.73 7.36 -17.87
CA HIS A 87 -14.00 8.69 -18.37
C HIS A 87 -13.39 9.73 -17.43
N SER A 88 -12.82 10.81 -17.96
CA SER A 88 -12.14 11.83 -17.17
C SER A 88 -13.04 12.53 -16.15
N ASP A 89 -14.36 12.58 -16.41
CA ASP A 89 -15.34 13.12 -15.45
C ASP A 89 -15.51 12.26 -14.19
N ASN A 90 -15.10 11.01 -14.25
CA ASN A 90 -15.13 10.08 -13.12
C ASN A 90 -13.80 9.99 -12.35
N ILE A 91 -12.82 10.82 -12.71
CA ILE A 91 -11.53 10.92 -12.02
C ILE A 91 -11.54 12.12 -11.07
N ILE A 92 -11.12 11.89 -9.82
CA ILE A 92 -10.78 12.95 -8.87
C ILE A 92 -9.31 12.85 -8.48
N VAL A 93 -8.61 13.99 -8.47
CA VAL A 93 -7.18 14.11 -8.12
C VAL A 93 -7.05 14.73 -6.74
N GLY A 94 -6.20 14.16 -5.90
CA GLY A 94 -5.97 14.65 -4.54
C GLY A 94 -4.50 14.76 -4.15
N SER A 95 -4.26 15.38 -3.00
CA SER A 95 -2.93 15.50 -2.39
C SER A 95 -2.44 14.16 -1.85
N GLY A 96 -2.32 13.17 -2.75
CA GLY A 96 -2.04 11.76 -2.51
C GLY A 96 -3.34 10.95 -2.34
N SER A 97 -3.28 9.65 -2.67
CA SER A 97 -4.42 8.74 -2.51
C SER A 97 -4.95 8.65 -1.07
N LYS A 98 -4.07 8.83 -0.08
CA LYS A 98 -4.43 8.76 1.35
C LYS A 98 -5.56 9.73 1.74
N ILE A 99 -5.56 10.96 1.26
CA ILE A 99 -6.62 11.92 1.58
C ILE A 99 -7.92 11.56 0.85
N LEU A 100 -7.83 11.05 -0.37
CA LEU A 100 -9.01 10.61 -1.12
C LEU A 100 -9.70 9.41 -0.48
N LEU A 101 -8.92 8.44 0.06
CA LEU A 101 -9.47 7.34 0.88
C LEU A 101 -10.30 7.88 2.05
N PHE A 102 -9.76 8.86 2.77
CA PHE A 102 -10.48 9.53 3.85
C PHE A 102 -11.73 10.26 3.34
N CYS A 103 -11.65 11.00 2.23
CA CYS A 103 -12.80 11.71 1.65
C CYS A 103 -13.93 10.76 1.27
N VAL A 104 -13.62 9.59 0.70
CA VAL A 104 -14.64 8.57 0.41
C VAL A 104 -15.29 8.07 1.69
N MET A 105 -14.51 7.74 2.73
CA MET A 105 -15.08 7.31 4.01
C MET A 105 -15.92 8.43 4.64
N ALA A 106 -15.44 9.67 4.65
CA ALA A 106 -16.13 10.82 5.23
C ALA A 106 -17.42 11.21 4.46
N ALA A 107 -17.61 10.72 3.24
CA ALA A 107 -18.82 10.96 2.45
C ALA A 107 -20.05 10.13 2.95
N PHE A 108 -19.84 9.18 3.85
CA PHE A 108 -20.91 8.38 4.46
C PHE A 108 -21.23 8.89 5.87
N GLU A 109 -22.52 9.03 6.18
CA GLU A 109 -22.97 9.35 7.54
C GLU A 109 -22.59 8.23 8.51
N GLN A 110 -22.84 6.99 8.11
CA GLN A 110 -22.48 5.77 8.86
C GLN A 110 -22.15 4.65 7.88
N ALA A 111 -21.06 3.92 8.15
CA ALA A 111 -20.69 2.74 7.40
C ALA A 111 -19.95 1.74 8.30
N GLU A 112 -19.84 0.51 7.85
CA GLU A 112 -18.92 -0.47 8.40
C GLU A 112 -17.78 -0.70 7.41
N VAL A 113 -16.54 -0.37 7.85
CA VAL A 113 -15.32 -0.50 7.05
C VAL A 113 -14.71 -1.86 7.31
N LEU A 114 -14.67 -2.70 6.28
CA LEU A 114 -14.09 -4.03 6.31
C LEU A 114 -12.64 -3.98 5.85
N LEU A 115 -11.75 -4.59 6.61
CA LEU A 115 -10.31 -4.65 6.34
C LEU A 115 -9.83 -6.10 6.42
N PRO A 116 -9.36 -6.73 5.33
CA PRO A 116 -8.63 -7.99 5.44
C PRO A 116 -7.37 -7.80 6.28
N ALA A 117 -7.14 -8.64 7.29
CA ALA A 117 -5.91 -8.59 8.08
C ALA A 117 -4.89 -9.58 7.51
N PRO A 118 -3.66 -9.15 7.19
CA PRO A 118 -3.09 -7.82 7.43
C PRO A 118 -3.45 -6.79 6.36
N SER A 119 -3.59 -5.52 6.76
CA SER A 119 -3.82 -4.37 5.86
C SER A 119 -2.99 -3.15 6.27
N TRP A 120 -2.78 -2.23 5.32
CA TRP A 120 -2.01 -1.01 5.56
C TRP A 120 -2.49 -0.24 6.79
N VAL A 121 -1.55 0.14 7.63
CA VAL A 121 -1.73 0.76 8.95
C VAL A 121 -2.64 1.99 8.99
N SER A 122 -2.88 2.65 7.86
CA SER A 122 -3.68 3.88 7.82
C SER A 122 -5.18 3.66 7.60
N TYR A 123 -5.62 2.49 7.12
CA TYR A 123 -7.04 2.28 6.80
C TYR A 123 -7.92 2.28 8.06
N ALA A 124 -7.55 1.52 9.07
CA ALA A 124 -8.34 1.44 10.32
C ALA A 124 -8.43 2.79 11.04
N PRO A 125 -7.35 3.57 11.23
CA PRO A 125 -7.45 4.92 11.78
C PRO A 125 -8.32 5.86 10.96
N GLN A 126 -8.29 5.80 9.62
CA GLN A 126 -9.14 6.65 8.78
C GLN A 126 -10.61 6.31 8.91
N GLY A 127 -10.98 5.02 8.92
CA GLY A 127 -12.36 4.60 9.16
C GLY A 127 -12.88 5.08 10.52
N LYS A 128 -12.06 4.96 11.57
CA LYS A 128 -12.39 5.47 12.91
C LYS A 128 -12.50 6.99 12.97
N LEU A 129 -11.62 7.72 12.28
CA LEU A 129 -11.67 9.18 12.18
C LEU A 129 -12.94 9.67 11.47
N ALA A 130 -13.39 8.94 10.45
CA ALA A 130 -14.65 9.19 9.77
C ALA A 130 -15.88 8.78 10.59
N GLY A 131 -15.70 8.22 11.81
CA GLY A 131 -16.80 7.85 12.70
C GLY A 131 -17.39 6.46 12.43
N HIS A 132 -16.74 5.64 11.64
CA HIS A 132 -17.23 4.33 11.23
C HIS A 132 -16.81 3.21 12.16
N LYS A 133 -17.62 2.14 12.17
CA LYS A 133 -17.20 0.85 12.70
C LYS A 133 -16.15 0.25 11.77
N VAL A 134 -15.03 -0.20 12.34
CA VAL A 134 -13.98 -0.90 11.59
C VAL A 134 -13.94 -2.35 12.02
N THR A 135 -14.05 -3.25 11.07
CA THR A 135 -14.05 -4.70 11.28
C THR A 135 -12.90 -5.35 10.52
N TRP A 136 -12.08 -6.10 11.24
CA TRP A 136 -11.02 -6.89 10.65
C TRP A 136 -11.56 -8.26 10.18
N LEU A 137 -11.25 -8.63 8.95
CA LEU A 137 -11.52 -9.95 8.39
C LEU A 137 -10.23 -10.76 8.47
N THR A 138 -10.23 -11.80 9.29
CA THR A 138 -9.04 -12.63 9.50
C THR A 138 -8.70 -13.40 8.23
N THR A 139 -7.43 -13.38 7.84
CA THR A 139 -6.87 -14.21 6.77
C THR A 139 -5.78 -15.13 7.33
N SER A 140 -5.25 -16.04 6.53
CA SER A 140 -4.25 -17.00 6.99
C SER A 140 -3.04 -17.08 6.05
N PHE A 141 -1.92 -17.57 6.58
CA PHE A 141 -0.72 -17.86 5.80
C PHE A 141 -1.02 -18.84 4.65
N ASN A 142 -1.81 -19.88 4.92
CA ASN A 142 -2.15 -20.89 3.92
C ASN A 142 -2.92 -20.32 2.72
N GLU A 143 -3.74 -19.28 2.96
CA GLU A 143 -4.44 -18.52 1.92
C GLU A 143 -3.60 -17.34 1.42
N LYS A 144 -2.29 -17.32 1.65
CA LYS A 144 -1.37 -16.24 1.27
C LYS A 144 -1.80 -14.87 1.78
N TRP A 145 -2.42 -14.83 2.95
CA TRP A 145 -2.98 -13.61 3.54
C TRP A 145 -4.04 -12.94 2.64
N GLN A 146 -4.78 -13.72 1.87
CA GLN A 146 -5.82 -13.26 0.95
C GLN A 146 -7.20 -13.53 1.53
N LEU A 147 -8.09 -12.54 1.40
CA LEU A 147 -9.51 -12.70 1.69
C LEU A 147 -10.14 -13.64 0.65
N THR A 148 -10.91 -14.62 1.09
CA THR A 148 -11.64 -15.55 0.22
C THR A 148 -13.12 -15.18 0.11
N ALA A 149 -13.75 -15.55 -1.01
CA ALA A 149 -15.18 -15.31 -1.21
C ALA A 149 -16.07 -15.99 -0.14
N PRO A 150 -15.81 -17.25 0.29
CA PRO A 150 -16.58 -17.85 1.39
C PRO A 150 -16.48 -17.09 2.70
N GLN A 151 -15.28 -16.63 3.09
CA GLN A 151 -15.09 -15.83 4.32
C GLN A 151 -15.89 -14.51 4.26
N LEU A 152 -15.85 -13.82 3.12
CA LEU A 152 -16.60 -12.58 2.95
C LEU A 152 -18.12 -12.81 2.98
N ASP A 153 -18.61 -13.86 2.32
CA ASP A 153 -20.03 -14.19 2.29
C ASP A 153 -20.54 -14.60 3.68
N GLU A 154 -19.80 -15.44 4.39
CA GLU A 154 -20.09 -15.84 5.78
C GLU A 154 -20.18 -14.64 6.71
N TYR A 155 -19.21 -13.73 6.61
CA TYR A 155 -19.24 -12.47 7.40
C TYR A 155 -20.51 -11.68 7.11
N CYS A 156 -20.83 -11.46 5.83
CA CYS A 156 -21.97 -10.66 5.42
C CYS A 156 -23.32 -11.27 5.86
N GLN A 157 -23.45 -12.60 5.82
CA GLN A 157 -24.64 -13.31 6.26
C GLN A 157 -24.89 -13.22 7.77
N ASN A 158 -23.82 -13.15 8.57
CA ASN A 158 -23.88 -13.14 10.05
C ASN A 158 -23.84 -11.72 10.64
N ARG A 159 -24.00 -10.67 9.84
CA ARG A 159 -24.01 -9.28 10.33
C ARG A 159 -25.20 -8.99 11.22
N THR A 160 -24.96 -8.25 12.29
CA THR A 160 -25.99 -7.80 13.23
C THR A 160 -26.67 -6.48 12.82
N THR A 161 -26.08 -5.76 11.86
CA THR A 161 -26.55 -4.45 11.37
C THR A 161 -26.56 -4.44 9.83
N PRO A 162 -27.47 -5.22 9.21
CA PRO A 162 -27.51 -5.36 7.74
C PRO A 162 -27.89 -4.07 7.01
N GLU A 163 -28.50 -3.11 7.67
CA GLU A 163 -28.90 -1.81 7.13
C GLU A 163 -27.74 -0.84 6.94
N ILE A 164 -26.63 -1.04 7.65
CA ILE A 164 -25.46 -0.16 7.56
C ILE A 164 -24.66 -0.50 6.29
N PRO A 165 -24.31 0.47 5.42
CA PRO A 165 -23.50 0.23 4.23
C PRO A 165 -22.15 -0.39 4.57
N LEU A 166 -21.66 -1.28 3.69
CA LEU A 166 -20.33 -1.87 3.76
C LEU A 166 -19.36 -1.15 2.84
N ILE A 167 -18.20 -0.80 3.36
CA ILE A 167 -17.05 -0.33 2.60
C ILE A 167 -15.92 -1.34 2.79
N LEU A 168 -15.51 -2.05 1.75
CA LEU A 168 -14.33 -2.91 1.80
C LEU A 168 -13.13 -2.14 1.24
N VAL A 169 -12.06 -1.99 2.04
CA VAL A 169 -10.79 -1.48 1.52
C VAL A 169 -9.93 -2.67 1.10
N PHE A 170 -9.60 -2.74 -0.18
CA PHE A 170 -9.03 -3.92 -0.82
C PHE A 170 -7.76 -3.54 -1.59
N ASN A 171 -6.60 -3.82 -1.00
CA ASN A 171 -5.29 -3.44 -1.54
C ASN A 171 -4.56 -4.64 -2.15
N TYR A 172 -4.24 -4.55 -3.45
CA TYR A 172 -3.47 -5.57 -4.16
C TYR A 172 -2.75 -4.96 -5.38
N PRO A 173 -1.47 -5.31 -5.62
CA PRO A 173 -0.58 -6.00 -4.69
C PRO A 173 -0.58 -5.35 -3.32
N SER A 174 -0.57 -6.19 -2.27
CA SER A 174 -0.88 -5.73 -0.91
C SER A 174 0.33 -5.15 -0.17
N ASN A 175 0.11 -4.09 0.55
CA ASN A 175 0.91 -3.70 1.70
C ASN A 175 0.16 -4.19 2.96
N PRO A 176 0.66 -5.22 3.68
CA PRO A 176 2.10 -5.54 3.82
C PRO A 176 2.59 -6.80 3.09
N THR A 177 1.76 -7.57 2.39
CA THR A 177 2.08 -8.95 2.02
C THR A 177 2.79 -9.12 0.68
N GLY A 178 2.71 -8.13 -0.22
CA GLY A 178 3.20 -8.27 -1.59
C GLY A 178 2.35 -9.21 -2.46
N GLN A 179 1.24 -9.74 -1.94
CA GLN A 179 0.38 -10.68 -2.67
C GLN A 179 -0.65 -9.96 -3.53
N THR A 180 -1.05 -10.60 -4.64
CA THR A 180 -2.14 -10.16 -5.51
C THR A 180 -3.12 -11.30 -5.75
N TYR A 181 -4.22 -11.03 -6.44
CA TYR A 181 -5.29 -11.99 -6.68
C TYR A 181 -5.31 -12.42 -8.15
N SER A 182 -5.62 -13.69 -8.40
CA SER A 182 -5.93 -14.19 -9.73
C SER A 182 -7.32 -13.72 -10.20
N ALA A 183 -7.54 -13.68 -11.51
CA ALA A 183 -8.84 -13.38 -12.12
C ALA A 183 -9.97 -14.24 -11.52
N LYS A 184 -9.72 -15.54 -11.29
CA LYS A 184 -10.67 -16.48 -10.68
C LYS A 184 -11.08 -16.06 -9.26
N GLN A 185 -10.11 -15.66 -8.43
CA GLN A 185 -10.38 -15.20 -7.06
C GLN A 185 -11.15 -13.88 -7.06
N LEU A 186 -10.77 -12.93 -7.91
CA LEU A 186 -11.47 -11.64 -8.04
C LEU A 186 -12.90 -11.82 -8.53
N SER A 187 -13.12 -12.69 -9.52
CA SER A 187 -14.46 -13.02 -10.02
C SER A 187 -15.33 -13.62 -8.92
N ALA A 188 -14.81 -14.55 -8.13
CA ALA A 188 -15.55 -15.15 -7.01
C ALA A 188 -15.91 -14.13 -5.92
N LEU A 189 -14.95 -13.25 -5.56
CA LEU A 189 -15.17 -12.16 -4.61
C LEU A 189 -16.23 -11.17 -5.14
N ALA A 190 -16.16 -10.82 -6.43
CA ALA A 190 -17.11 -9.90 -7.07
C ALA A 190 -18.57 -10.39 -6.98
N VAL A 191 -18.80 -11.70 -7.08
CA VAL A 191 -20.15 -12.28 -6.89
C VAL A 191 -20.69 -11.98 -5.49
N VAL A 192 -19.85 -12.15 -4.47
CA VAL A 192 -20.23 -11.85 -3.08
C VAL A 192 -20.40 -10.36 -2.85
N MET A 193 -19.50 -9.54 -3.38
CA MET A 193 -19.56 -8.08 -3.27
C MET A 193 -20.85 -7.52 -3.91
N LYS A 194 -21.25 -8.03 -5.09
CA LYS A 194 -22.53 -7.69 -5.75
C LYS A 194 -23.72 -8.13 -4.92
N LYS A 195 -23.72 -9.38 -4.44
CA LYS A 195 -24.81 -9.94 -3.63
C LYS A 195 -25.12 -9.09 -2.39
N HIS A 196 -24.08 -8.53 -1.76
CA HIS A 196 -24.21 -7.77 -0.52
C HIS A 196 -24.08 -6.24 -0.72
N ASN A 197 -24.07 -5.76 -1.96
CA ASN A 197 -23.96 -4.33 -2.30
C ASN A 197 -22.77 -3.64 -1.63
N ILE A 198 -21.60 -4.29 -1.58
CA ILE A 198 -20.40 -3.76 -0.93
C ILE A 198 -19.77 -2.71 -1.83
N ILE A 199 -19.54 -1.50 -1.33
CA ILE A 199 -18.70 -0.52 -1.99
C ILE A 199 -17.24 -0.89 -1.73
N VAL A 200 -16.48 -1.09 -2.80
CA VAL A 200 -15.07 -1.49 -2.69
C VAL A 200 -14.17 -0.32 -3.04
N ILE A 201 -13.23 -0.01 -2.16
CA ILE A 201 -12.11 0.87 -2.47
C ILE A 201 -10.93 -0.03 -2.82
N ALA A 202 -10.73 -0.30 -4.11
CA ALA A 202 -9.60 -1.04 -4.64
C ALA A 202 -8.36 -0.12 -4.64
N ASP A 203 -7.51 -0.25 -3.62
CA ASP A 203 -6.25 0.50 -3.56
C ASP A 203 -5.20 -0.22 -4.41
N GLU A 204 -5.11 0.16 -5.67
CA GLU A 204 -4.23 -0.41 -6.69
C GLU A 204 -2.92 0.37 -6.84
N ILE A 205 -2.46 1.05 -5.78
CA ILE A 205 -1.24 1.89 -5.80
C ILE A 205 0.02 1.11 -6.21
N TYR A 206 0.00 -0.22 -6.15
CA TYR A 206 1.09 -1.11 -6.56
C TYR A 206 0.81 -1.89 -7.85
N SER A 207 -0.33 -1.69 -8.54
CA SER A 207 -0.71 -2.46 -9.73
C SER A 207 0.39 -2.47 -10.79
N LEU A 208 0.94 -1.30 -11.09
CA LEU A 208 2.03 -1.13 -12.05
C LEU A 208 3.37 -1.76 -11.62
N LEU A 209 3.51 -2.17 -10.37
CA LEU A 209 4.68 -2.87 -9.83
C LEU A 209 4.42 -4.37 -9.65
N THR A 210 3.47 -4.95 -10.37
CA THR A 210 3.23 -6.40 -10.40
C THR A 210 4.34 -7.09 -11.21
N PHE A 211 4.86 -8.21 -10.70
CA PHE A 211 6.00 -8.90 -11.30
C PHE A 211 5.61 -9.87 -12.42
N THR A 212 4.32 -10.22 -12.50
CA THR A 212 3.77 -11.09 -13.52
C THR A 212 2.91 -10.31 -14.52
N ASN A 213 2.73 -10.85 -15.73
CA ASN A 213 1.84 -10.25 -16.73
C ASN A 213 0.36 -10.58 -16.52
N ASP A 214 0.03 -11.37 -15.50
CA ASP A 214 -1.33 -11.88 -15.26
C ASP A 214 -2.10 -11.02 -14.24
N TYR A 215 -1.78 -9.73 -14.13
CA TYR A 215 -2.50 -8.84 -13.23
C TYR A 215 -3.94 -8.65 -13.73
N SER A 216 -4.89 -8.85 -12.81
CA SER A 216 -6.31 -8.58 -13.03
C SER A 216 -6.80 -7.56 -12.01
N THR A 217 -7.74 -6.73 -12.41
CA THR A 217 -8.37 -5.74 -11.53
C THR A 217 -9.79 -6.18 -11.17
N LEU A 218 -10.23 -5.87 -9.94
CA LEU A 218 -11.59 -6.18 -9.47
C LEU A 218 -12.65 -5.47 -10.32
N GLU A 219 -12.34 -4.28 -10.81
CA GLU A 219 -13.23 -3.49 -11.66
C GLU A 219 -13.71 -4.26 -12.91
N GLN A 220 -12.91 -5.18 -13.46
CA GLN A 220 -13.31 -6.04 -14.58
C GLN A 220 -14.51 -6.94 -14.23
N PHE A 221 -14.69 -7.28 -12.96
CA PHE A 221 -15.73 -8.19 -12.46
C PHE A 221 -16.84 -7.48 -11.69
N TYR A 222 -16.55 -6.28 -11.14
CA TYR A 222 -17.49 -5.48 -10.35
C TYR A 222 -17.34 -3.99 -10.65
N PRO A 223 -17.56 -3.54 -11.89
CA PRO A 223 -17.35 -2.13 -12.27
C PRO A 223 -18.29 -1.16 -11.55
N GLU A 224 -19.53 -1.57 -11.23
CA GLU A 224 -20.55 -0.71 -10.66
C GLU A 224 -20.32 -0.31 -9.19
N GLY A 225 -19.53 -1.08 -8.43
CA GLY A 225 -19.27 -0.85 -7.01
C GLY A 225 -17.79 -0.71 -6.64
N CYS A 226 -16.88 -0.70 -7.65
CA CYS A 226 -15.44 -0.66 -7.45
C CYS A 226 -14.89 0.74 -7.70
N ILE A 227 -14.43 1.41 -6.64
CA ILE A 227 -13.67 2.66 -6.68
C ILE A 227 -12.20 2.29 -6.76
N VAL A 228 -11.50 2.71 -7.82
CA VAL A 228 -10.06 2.42 -7.97
C VAL A 228 -9.23 3.60 -7.49
N SER A 229 -8.24 3.34 -6.62
CA SER A 229 -7.31 4.33 -6.09
C SER A 229 -5.88 4.04 -6.56
N SER A 230 -5.17 5.07 -7.03
CA SER A 230 -3.76 4.97 -7.41
C SER A 230 -3.04 6.32 -7.35
N GLY A 231 -1.83 6.43 -7.88
CA GLY A 231 -1.06 7.68 -7.91
C GLY A 231 0.42 7.49 -8.22
N LEU A 232 1.20 8.57 -8.10
CA LEU A 232 2.62 8.60 -8.47
C LEU A 232 3.58 8.09 -7.39
N SER A 233 3.07 7.81 -6.16
CA SER A 233 3.93 7.57 -5.00
C SER A 233 4.84 6.34 -5.12
N LYS A 234 4.43 5.33 -5.89
CA LYS A 234 5.12 4.04 -5.92
C LYS A 234 5.83 3.81 -7.25
N TRP A 235 5.12 3.72 -8.33
CA TRP A 235 5.71 3.44 -9.63
C TRP A 235 6.62 4.57 -10.14
N CYS A 236 6.28 5.83 -9.85
CA CYS A 236 7.03 6.99 -10.33
C CYS A 236 8.09 7.49 -9.32
N GLY A 237 8.21 6.87 -8.14
CA GLY A 237 9.12 7.33 -7.08
C GLY A 237 8.72 8.65 -6.41
N ALA A 238 7.60 9.28 -6.82
CA ALA A 238 7.21 10.63 -6.45
C ALA A 238 6.34 10.71 -5.17
N GLY A 239 6.58 9.86 -4.18
CA GLY A 239 5.78 9.80 -2.96
C GLY A 239 5.72 11.12 -2.19
N GLY A 240 6.83 11.88 -2.17
CA GLY A 240 6.90 13.19 -1.53
C GLY A 240 6.13 14.30 -2.25
N TRP A 241 5.80 14.12 -3.51
CA TRP A 241 5.04 15.10 -4.30
C TRP A 241 3.56 15.15 -3.95
N ARG A 242 3.06 14.13 -3.24
CA ARG A 242 1.69 14.08 -2.75
C ARG A 242 0.65 14.21 -3.87
N LEU A 243 0.70 13.33 -4.88
CA LEU A 243 -0.34 13.25 -5.90
C LEU A 243 -0.88 11.82 -6.02
N GLY A 244 -2.19 11.71 -5.94
CA GLY A 244 -2.95 10.49 -6.18
C GLY A 244 -4.28 10.82 -6.85
N PHE A 245 -4.98 9.80 -7.30
CA PHE A 245 -6.29 9.94 -7.90
C PHE A 245 -7.19 8.77 -7.51
N MET A 246 -8.49 8.95 -7.73
CA MET A 246 -9.49 7.90 -7.72
C MET A 246 -10.35 7.95 -8.97
N HIS A 247 -10.68 6.78 -9.50
CA HIS A 247 -11.78 6.57 -10.42
C HIS A 247 -12.99 6.13 -9.60
N ILE A 248 -14.07 6.89 -9.68
CA ILE A 248 -15.38 6.55 -9.06
C ILE A 248 -16.35 6.27 -10.20
N PRO A 249 -16.89 5.04 -10.30
CA PRO A 249 -17.66 4.64 -11.47
C PRO A 249 -18.95 5.47 -11.64
N PRO A 250 -19.47 5.63 -12.88
CA PRO A 250 -20.63 6.45 -13.15
C PRO A 250 -21.88 6.09 -12.32
N GLN A 251 -22.03 4.81 -11.94
CA GLN A 251 -23.10 4.33 -11.07
C GLN A 251 -23.07 4.96 -9.68
N LEU A 252 -21.90 5.46 -9.26
CA LEU A 252 -21.67 6.14 -7.98
C LEU A 252 -21.45 7.66 -8.15
N ASN A 253 -21.98 8.28 -9.20
CA ASN A 253 -21.81 9.73 -9.42
C ASN A 253 -22.29 10.61 -8.26
N HIS A 254 -23.32 10.20 -7.54
CA HIS A 254 -23.77 10.90 -6.34
C HIS A 254 -22.69 10.87 -5.24
N LEU A 255 -21.97 9.75 -5.09
CA LEU A 255 -20.85 9.64 -4.17
C LEU A 255 -19.67 10.50 -4.65
N LEU A 256 -19.35 10.50 -5.95
CA LEU A 256 -18.30 11.38 -6.50
C LEU A 256 -18.58 12.85 -6.16
N ASN A 257 -19.80 13.33 -6.35
CA ASN A 257 -20.19 14.70 -6.02
C ASN A 257 -20.00 15.02 -4.53
N THR A 258 -20.37 14.09 -3.65
CA THR A 258 -20.14 14.21 -2.20
C THR A 258 -18.65 14.23 -1.86
N VAL A 259 -17.85 13.36 -2.46
CA VAL A 259 -16.40 13.31 -2.28
C VAL A 259 -15.74 14.61 -2.75
N VAL A 260 -16.19 15.20 -3.87
CA VAL A 260 -15.72 16.52 -4.34
C VAL A 260 -16.09 17.61 -3.32
N GLY A 261 -17.28 17.54 -2.71
CA GLY A 261 -17.67 18.44 -1.63
C GLY A 261 -16.74 18.32 -0.41
N VAL A 262 -16.46 17.10 0.06
CA VAL A 262 -15.51 16.87 1.16
C VAL A 262 -14.10 17.35 0.80
N ALA A 263 -13.66 17.11 -0.43
CA ALA A 263 -12.36 17.55 -0.94
C ALA A 263 -12.25 19.09 -0.93
N SER A 264 -13.31 19.79 -1.34
CA SER A 264 -13.38 21.27 -1.28
C SER A 264 -13.12 21.80 0.12
N GLU A 265 -13.73 21.18 1.13
CA GLU A 265 -13.67 21.64 2.53
C GLU A 265 -12.44 21.10 3.30
N THR A 266 -11.62 20.25 2.68
CA THR A 266 -10.44 19.65 3.33
C THR A 266 -9.13 20.16 2.73
N TYR A 267 -8.81 19.80 1.49
CA TYR A 267 -7.55 20.17 0.83
C TYR A 267 -7.73 21.10 -0.38
N SER A 268 -8.95 21.45 -0.74
CA SER A 268 -9.36 22.30 -1.85
C SER A 268 -8.96 21.74 -3.23
N CYS A 269 -7.67 21.64 -3.54
CA CYS A 269 -7.15 21.02 -4.75
C CYS A 269 -5.73 20.53 -4.53
N ALA A 270 -5.27 19.57 -5.33
CA ALA A 270 -3.86 19.20 -5.36
C ALA A 270 -3.01 20.38 -5.93
N PRO A 271 -1.73 20.53 -5.53
CA PRO A 271 -0.87 21.63 -5.94
C PRO A 271 -0.74 21.75 -7.46
N ALA A 272 -0.93 22.97 -8.02
CA ALA A 272 -0.90 23.20 -9.47
C ALA A 272 0.40 22.74 -10.14
N PRO A 273 1.62 23.07 -9.66
CA PRO A 273 2.86 22.59 -10.27
C PRO A 273 2.94 21.07 -10.35
N ILE A 274 2.47 20.39 -9.30
CA ILE A 274 2.49 18.92 -9.23
C ILE A 274 1.51 18.31 -10.22
N GLN A 275 0.31 18.89 -10.39
CA GLN A 275 -0.65 18.38 -11.37
C GLN A 275 -0.12 18.51 -12.81
N ILE A 276 0.57 19.60 -13.14
CA ILE A 276 1.18 19.78 -14.46
C ILE A 276 2.31 18.77 -14.69
N ALA A 277 3.21 18.56 -13.72
CA ALA A 277 4.26 17.57 -13.81
C ALA A 277 3.70 16.15 -13.91
N ALA A 278 2.63 15.84 -13.18
CA ALA A 278 1.94 14.58 -13.25
C ALA A 278 1.30 14.31 -14.62
N THR A 279 0.80 15.34 -15.30
CA THR A 279 0.31 15.19 -16.68
C THR A 279 1.40 14.61 -17.55
N THR A 280 2.62 15.17 -17.50
CA THR A 280 3.78 14.62 -18.23
C THR A 280 4.10 13.18 -17.83
N ALA A 281 3.99 12.82 -16.56
CA ALA A 281 4.26 11.46 -16.10
C ALA A 281 3.30 10.42 -16.72
N TYR A 282 2.03 10.79 -16.88
CA TYR A 282 1.02 9.91 -17.50
C TYR A 282 1.00 9.97 -19.02
N GLU A 283 1.52 11.03 -19.65
CA GLU A 283 1.63 11.14 -21.12
C GLU A 283 2.87 10.42 -21.66
N ARG A 284 3.97 10.34 -20.92
CA ARG A 284 5.25 9.77 -21.37
C ARG A 284 5.29 8.26 -21.13
N LEU A 285 4.51 7.53 -21.92
CA LEU A 285 4.43 6.07 -21.87
C LEU A 285 5.78 5.38 -22.16
N ASP A 286 6.60 5.97 -23.02
CA ASP A 286 7.95 5.49 -23.32
C ASP A 286 8.83 5.48 -22.06
N VAL A 287 8.85 6.60 -21.32
CA VAL A 287 9.59 6.74 -20.05
C VAL A 287 9.01 5.78 -19.00
N ALA A 288 7.69 5.76 -18.85
CA ALA A 288 7.02 4.92 -17.87
C ALA A 288 7.30 3.42 -18.12
N ASN A 289 7.19 2.94 -19.35
CA ASN A 289 7.39 1.53 -19.69
C ASN A 289 8.82 1.05 -19.43
N SER A 290 9.81 1.83 -19.86
CA SER A 290 11.22 1.52 -19.60
C SER A 290 11.49 1.43 -18.10
N PHE A 291 11.03 2.45 -17.36
CA PHE A 291 11.23 2.55 -15.92
C PHE A 291 10.54 1.43 -15.14
N LEU A 292 9.28 1.12 -15.48
CA LEU A 292 8.52 0.03 -14.85
C LEU A 292 9.15 -1.34 -15.10
N THR A 293 9.68 -1.57 -16.30
CA THR A 293 10.33 -2.83 -16.65
C THR A 293 11.56 -3.07 -15.77
N ALA A 294 12.41 -2.05 -15.62
CA ALA A 294 13.60 -2.13 -14.78
C ALA A 294 13.26 -2.31 -13.29
N GLN A 295 12.27 -1.55 -12.78
CA GLN A 295 11.80 -1.68 -11.40
C GLN A 295 11.27 -3.08 -11.10
N ARG A 296 10.38 -3.61 -11.94
CA ARG A 296 9.78 -4.94 -11.76
C ARG A 296 10.82 -6.03 -11.72
N LYS A 297 11.82 -5.96 -12.62
CA LYS A 297 12.93 -6.93 -12.67
C LYS A 297 13.72 -6.93 -11.37
N LEU A 298 14.19 -5.75 -10.93
CA LEU A 298 14.99 -5.59 -9.72
C LEU A 298 14.22 -5.98 -8.46
N LEU A 299 12.98 -5.49 -8.32
CA LEU A 299 12.15 -5.81 -7.14
C LEU A 299 11.83 -7.30 -7.03
N ASN A 300 11.57 -7.97 -8.16
CA ASN A 300 11.35 -9.42 -8.18
C ASN A 300 12.60 -10.19 -7.76
N GLU A 301 13.78 -9.82 -8.26
CA GLU A 301 15.07 -10.42 -7.90
C GLU A 301 15.33 -10.30 -6.40
N ILE A 302 15.17 -9.10 -5.83
CA ILE A 302 15.35 -8.86 -4.40
C ILE A 302 14.33 -9.66 -3.57
N SER A 303 13.06 -9.67 -3.99
CA SER A 303 12.01 -10.46 -3.32
C SER A 303 12.35 -11.94 -3.25
N LEU A 304 12.78 -12.54 -4.36
CA LEU A 304 13.16 -13.94 -4.43
C LEU A 304 14.38 -14.23 -3.55
N HIS A 305 15.40 -13.36 -3.57
CA HIS A 305 16.56 -13.49 -2.69
C HIS A 305 16.15 -13.51 -1.21
N CYS A 306 15.41 -12.48 -0.76
CA CYS A 306 14.97 -12.36 0.63
C CYS A 306 14.12 -13.55 1.06
N THR A 307 13.18 -13.99 0.20
CA THR A 307 12.30 -15.12 0.47
C THR A 307 13.10 -16.40 0.65
N THR A 308 14.06 -16.69 -0.27
CA THR A 308 14.89 -17.90 -0.22
C THR A 308 15.73 -17.94 1.05
N GLN A 309 16.38 -16.83 1.43
CA GLN A 309 17.21 -16.79 2.63
C GLN A 309 16.39 -17.02 3.91
N LEU A 310 15.22 -16.40 4.01
CA LEU A 310 14.31 -16.56 5.15
C LEU A 310 13.78 -18.01 5.24
N GLN A 311 13.37 -18.60 4.12
CA GLN A 311 12.89 -19.99 4.08
C GLN A 311 13.99 -21.00 4.45
N ASN A 312 15.24 -20.76 4.07
CA ASN A 312 16.38 -21.63 4.40
C ASN A 312 16.62 -21.75 5.91
N VAL A 313 16.21 -20.76 6.70
CA VAL A 313 16.32 -20.82 8.17
C VAL A 313 14.99 -21.21 8.85
N GLY A 314 13.97 -21.59 8.09
CA GLY A 314 12.69 -22.08 8.60
C GLY A 314 11.62 -21.02 8.83
N VAL A 315 11.82 -19.77 8.35
CA VAL A 315 10.78 -18.73 8.37
C VAL A 315 9.74 -19.02 7.29
N MET A 316 8.47 -18.95 7.65
CA MET A 316 7.37 -19.07 6.69
C MET A 316 7.13 -17.74 6.00
N VAL A 317 7.31 -17.70 4.68
CA VAL A 317 7.12 -16.48 3.89
C VAL A 317 6.77 -16.84 2.43
N HIS A 318 5.83 -16.11 1.85
CA HIS A 318 5.53 -16.18 0.42
C HIS A 318 6.36 -15.14 -0.34
N PRO A 319 6.88 -15.48 -1.54
CA PRO A 319 7.51 -14.49 -2.40
C PRO A 319 6.48 -13.43 -2.79
N ALA A 320 6.91 -12.16 -2.90
CA ALA A 320 6.01 -11.11 -3.37
C ALA A 320 5.63 -11.34 -4.85
N GLN A 321 4.41 -10.96 -5.19
CA GLN A 321 3.89 -10.96 -6.55
C GLN A 321 3.90 -9.53 -7.15
N GLY A 322 4.16 -8.53 -6.29
CA GLY A 322 4.27 -7.13 -6.68
C GLY A 322 4.58 -6.22 -5.50
N GLY A 323 4.85 -4.96 -5.78
CA GLY A 323 5.28 -3.99 -4.77
C GLY A 323 6.69 -4.28 -4.25
N PHE A 324 6.94 -4.05 -2.97
CA PHE A 324 8.26 -4.20 -2.36
C PHE A 324 8.18 -4.64 -0.89
N TYR A 325 7.22 -5.56 -0.59
CA TYR A 325 7.01 -6.07 0.75
C TYR A 325 7.01 -7.59 0.80
N LEU A 326 7.47 -8.10 1.94
CA LEU A 326 7.24 -9.46 2.40
C LEU A 326 6.57 -9.40 3.78
N PHE A 327 5.79 -10.43 4.09
CA PHE A 327 5.14 -10.57 5.38
C PHE A 327 5.45 -11.94 5.99
N PRO A 328 6.68 -12.13 6.49
CA PRO A 328 7.12 -13.37 7.11
C PRO A 328 6.39 -13.65 8.43
N GLU A 329 6.22 -14.95 8.69
CA GLU A 329 5.68 -15.51 9.92
C GLU A 329 6.77 -16.32 10.63
N PHE A 330 6.99 -16.00 11.90
CA PHE A 330 8.06 -16.55 12.73
C PHE A 330 7.56 -17.53 13.80
N SER A 331 6.35 -18.07 13.65
CA SER A 331 5.75 -19.01 14.61
C SER A 331 6.58 -20.26 14.86
N ALA A 332 7.38 -20.70 13.88
CA ALA A 332 8.33 -21.81 14.04
C ALA A 332 9.38 -21.55 15.13
N PHE A 333 9.61 -20.30 15.52
CA PHE A 333 10.56 -19.89 16.56
C PHE A 333 9.87 -19.57 17.89
N SER A 334 8.55 -19.72 18.01
CA SER A 334 7.77 -19.27 19.18
C SER A 334 8.27 -19.79 20.51
N GLU A 335 8.59 -21.09 20.63
CA GLU A 335 9.11 -21.67 21.87
C GLU A 335 10.47 -21.08 22.27
N LYS A 336 11.34 -20.84 21.32
CA LYS A 336 12.67 -20.25 21.54
C LYS A 336 12.53 -18.78 21.92
N LEU A 337 11.72 -18.02 21.21
CA LEU A 337 11.45 -16.61 21.47
C LEU A 337 10.81 -16.42 22.85
N THR A 338 9.87 -17.27 23.24
CA THR A 338 9.25 -17.24 24.58
C THR A 338 10.28 -17.41 25.70
N LYS A 339 11.28 -18.28 25.54
CA LYS A 339 12.38 -18.42 26.51
C LYS A 339 13.20 -17.13 26.69
N HIS A 340 13.22 -16.26 25.69
CA HIS A 340 13.82 -14.94 25.74
C HIS A 340 12.84 -13.82 26.14
N GLY A 341 11.61 -14.16 26.58
CA GLY A 341 10.57 -13.20 26.98
C GLY A 341 9.87 -12.49 25.80
N ILE A 342 10.02 -13.01 24.58
CA ILE A 342 9.44 -12.44 23.36
C ILE A 342 8.19 -13.23 23.00
N ASN A 343 7.00 -12.61 23.24
CA ASN A 343 5.69 -13.25 23.07
C ASN A 343 4.77 -12.49 22.12
N THR A 344 5.19 -11.31 21.65
CA THR A 344 4.38 -10.47 20.76
C THR A 344 5.21 -10.03 19.56
N SER A 345 4.52 -9.68 18.46
CA SER A 345 5.18 -9.14 17.27
C SER A 345 5.93 -7.83 17.55
N GLU A 346 5.45 -7.01 18.50
CA GLU A 346 6.12 -5.77 18.91
C GLU A 346 7.44 -6.06 19.63
N GLN A 347 7.41 -6.97 20.62
CA GLN A 347 8.64 -7.40 21.32
C GLN A 347 9.64 -8.02 20.35
N PHE A 348 9.16 -8.84 19.41
CA PHE A 348 9.98 -9.45 18.39
C PHE A 348 10.70 -8.40 17.52
N THR A 349 9.98 -7.43 16.96
CA THR A 349 10.59 -6.43 16.08
C THR A 349 11.54 -5.49 16.82
N LEU A 350 11.28 -5.21 18.10
CA LEU A 350 12.22 -4.44 18.94
C LEU A 350 13.51 -5.23 19.21
N ALA A 351 13.42 -6.49 19.60
CA ALA A 351 14.59 -7.34 19.83
C ALA A 351 15.44 -7.49 18.56
N VAL A 352 14.81 -7.75 17.42
CA VAL A 352 15.49 -7.80 16.12
C VAL A 352 16.22 -6.48 15.83
N MET A 353 15.56 -5.34 16.05
CA MET A 353 16.17 -4.03 15.84
C MET A 353 17.37 -3.78 16.77
N GLU A 354 17.23 -4.10 18.05
CA GLU A 354 18.30 -3.88 19.05
C GLU A 354 19.52 -4.78 18.80
N GLU A 355 19.32 -6.04 18.45
CA GLU A 355 20.41 -6.98 18.32
C GLU A 355 21.06 -7.00 16.95
N THR A 356 20.28 -6.73 15.87
CA THR A 356 20.77 -6.86 14.49
C THR A 356 20.83 -5.55 13.72
N GLY A 357 20.12 -4.52 14.16
CA GLY A 357 19.92 -3.28 13.39
C GLY A 357 18.87 -3.40 12.27
N VAL A 358 18.17 -4.51 12.16
CA VAL A 358 17.13 -4.71 11.15
C VAL A 358 15.80 -4.12 11.61
N ALA A 359 15.38 -3.03 10.99
CA ALA A 359 14.10 -2.35 11.27
C ALA A 359 12.96 -3.05 10.55
N LEU A 360 12.06 -3.70 11.29
CA LEU A 360 10.82 -4.30 10.79
C LEU A 360 9.60 -3.60 11.39
N LEU A 361 8.41 -3.77 10.81
CA LEU A 361 7.17 -3.37 11.47
C LEU A 361 6.39 -4.59 11.94
N PRO A 362 5.88 -4.59 13.21
CA PRO A 362 5.18 -5.71 13.79
C PRO A 362 3.83 -5.96 13.08
N GLY A 363 3.43 -7.24 13.01
CA GLY A 363 2.15 -7.63 12.42
C GLY A 363 0.93 -7.00 13.10
N SER A 364 1.00 -6.75 14.41
CA SER A 364 -0.05 -6.06 15.16
C SER A 364 -0.39 -4.67 14.62
N ALA A 365 0.59 -3.95 14.04
CA ALA A 365 0.35 -2.67 13.38
C ALA A 365 -0.54 -2.79 12.12
N PHE A 366 -0.66 -3.98 11.55
CA PHE A 366 -1.45 -4.28 10.34
C PHE A 366 -2.77 -5.00 10.63
N GLY A 367 -3.16 -5.09 11.91
CA GLY A 367 -4.41 -5.71 12.34
C GLY A 367 -4.29 -7.20 12.67
N MET A 368 -3.08 -7.75 12.75
CA MET A 368 -2.87 -9.10 13.26
C MET A 368 -2.96 -9.12 14.80
N GLU A 369 -3.27 -10.28 15.36
CA GLU A 369 -3.20 -10.49 16.81
C GLU A 369 -1.80 -10.18 17.36
N GLU A 370 -1.72 -9.57 18.54
CA GLU A 370 -0.44 -9.19 19.16
C GLU A 370 0.51 -10.40 19.34
N SER A 371 -0.07 -11.57 19.65
CA SER A 371 0.66 -12.85 19.79
C SER A 371 1.10 -13.47 18.48
N SER A 372 0.58 -13.01 17.34
CA SER A 372 1.01 -13.46 16.03
C SER A 372 2.40 -12.95 15.72
N LEU A 373 3.38 -13.84 15.71
CA LEU A 373 4.79 -13.51 15.44
C LEU A 373 5.00 -13.26 13.94
N THR A 374 4.41 -12.20 13.44
CA THR A 374 4.51 -11.75 12.05
C THR A 374 5.13 -10.35 11.98
N ALA A 375 5.76 -10.03 10.87
CA ALA A 375 6.30 -8.69 10.64
C ALA A 375 6.26 -8.31 9.16
N ARG A 376 6.15 -7.01 8.86
CA ARG A 376 6.38 -6.50 7.51
C ARG A 376 7.84 -6.18 7.29
N LEU A 377 8.39 -6.69 6.22
CA LEU A 377 9.69 -6.40 5.67
C LEU A 377 9.53 -5.65 4.35
N ALA A 378 10.00 -4.39 4.29
CA ALA A 378 10.07 -3.60 3.07
C ALA A 378 11.51 -3.68 2.51
N PHE A 379 11.71 -4.39 1.41
CA PHE A 379 13.04 -4.63 0.83
C PHE A 379 13.51 -3.48 -0.07
N VAL A 380 13.54 -2.24 0.48
CA VAL A 380 13.79 -0.99 -0.26
C VAL A 380 15.10 -0.29 0.12
N ASP A 381 15.94 -0.89 0.98
CA ASP A 381 17.19 -0.27 1.44
C ASP A 381 18.34 -0.50 0.46
N PHE A 382 18.19 0.02 -0.77
CA PHE A 382 19.18 -0.01 -1.84
C PHE A 382 19.11 1.27 -2.66
N ASP A 383 20.15 1.52 -3.46
CA ASP A 383 20.18 2.63 -4.41
C ASP A 383 19.35 2.28 -5.66
N GLY A 384 18.23 2.98 -5.83
CA GLY A 384 17.33 2.78 -6.98
C GLY A 384 17.76 3.55 -8.25
N GLU A 385 18.77 4.44 -8.18
CA GLU A 385 19.24 5.19 -9.37
C GLU A 385 19.86 4.26 -10.41
N GLN A 386 20.41 3.14 -9.98
CA GLN A 386 21.03 2.14 -10.85
C GLN A 386 20.11 1.62 -11.99
N VAL A 387 18.79 1.72 -11.87
CA VAL A 387 17.86 1.29 -12.93
C VAL A 387 17.91 2.17 -14.18
N PHE A 388 18.53 3.34 -14.10
CA PHE A 388 18.74 4.24 -15.23
C PHE A 388 20.09 4.05 -15.94
N ASP A 389 20.98 3.23 -15.37
CA ASP A 389 22.27 2.94 -15.97
C ASP A 389 22.20 1.70 -16.87
N GLU A 390 22.12 1.91 -18.17
CA GLU A 390 22.05 0.84 -19.18
C GLU A 390 23.30 -0.06 -19.21
N GLN A 391 24.41 0.36 -18.57
CA GLN A 391 25.64 -0.40 -18.50
C GLN A 391 25.66 -1.40 -17.32
N ILE A 392 24.72 -1.29 -16.38
CA ILE A 392 24.60 -2.18 -15.24
C ILE A 392 23.93 -3.49 -15.68
N ASN A 393 24.72 -4.57 -15.69
CA ASN A 393 24.23 -5.92 -15.96
C ASN A 393 23.70 -6.63 -14.70
N GLU A 394 24.24 -6.28 -13.52
CA GLU A 394 23.87 -6.85 -12.22
C GLU A 394 23.61 -5.72 -11.23
N TYR A 395 22.40 -5.70 -10.65
CA TYR A 395 22.01 -4.67 -9.68
C TYR A 395 22.62 -4.90 -8.31
N ASN A 396 23.09 -3.82 -7.68
CA ASN A 396 23.63 -3.86 -6.34
C ASN A 396 22.54 -3.61 -5.27
N PHE A 397 22.31 -4.61 -4.41
CA PHE A 397 21.44 -4.52 -3.24
C PHE A 397 22.09 -5.17 -2.00
N GLU A 398 23.42 -5.08 -1.88
CA GLU A 398 24.20 -5.70 -0.80
C GLU A 398 23.65 -5.32 0.58
N LYS A 399 23.22 -4.09 0.79
CA LYS A 399 22.66 -3.68 2.07
C LYS A 399 21.37 -4.44 2.44
N VAL A 400 20.57 -4.83 1.44
CA VAL A 400 19.42 -5.72 1.66
C VAL A 400 19.89 -7.13 1.97
N LYS A 401 20.89 -7.66 1.22
CA LYS A 401 21.48 -8.97 1.47
C LYS A 401 22.06 -9.06 2.88
N ASP A 402 22.82 -8.05 3.30
CA ASP A 402 23.42 -7.99 4.64
C ASP A 402 22.36 -7.99 5.73
N GLY A 403 21.33 -7.14 5.60
CA GLY A 403 20.25 -7.06 6.58
C GLY A 403 19.48 -8.39 6.73
N ILE A 404 19.19 -9.06 5.63
CA ILE A 404 18.58 -10.41 5.65
C ILE A 404 19.51 -11.41 6.30
N THR A 405 20.80 -11.37 5.99
CA THR A 405 21.80 -12.25 6.61
C THR A 405 21.86 -12.05 8.12
N GLN A 406 21.89 -10.80 8.61
CA GLN A 406 21.88 -10.50 10.05
C GLN A 406 20.64 -11.08 10.74
N LEU A 407 19.46 -10.91 10.15
CA LEU A 407 18.21 -11.48 10.65
C LEU A 407 18.28 -13.03 10.71
N CYS A 408 18.72 -13.65 9.64
CA CYS A 408 18.86 -15.13 9.57
C CYS A 408 19.87 -15.68 10.58
N VAL A 409 21.03 -15.02 10.75
CA VAL A 409 22.04 -15.39 11.73
C VAL A 409 21.51 -15.26 13.16
N TRP A 410 20.75 -14.21 13.44
CA TRP A 410 20.13 -14.01 14.74
C TRP A 410 19.12 -15.11 15.07
N LEU A 411 18.20 -15.42 14.12
CA LEU A 411 17.22 -16.50 14.27
C LEU A 411 17.88 -17.88 14.47
N ALA A 412 19.01 -18.14 13.82
CA ALA A 412 19.73 -19.41 13.96
C ALA A 412 20.42 -19.56 15.34
N LYS A 413 20.66 -18.48 16.07
CA LYS A 413 21.25 -18.48 17.42
C LYS A 413 20.22 -18.68 18.54
N LEU A 414 18.94 -18.46 18.25
CA LEU A 414 17.85 -18.76 19.17
C LEU A 414 17.78 -20.28 19.42
#